data_0d33892ad9e6e7e112c4b6dc1b649565
#
_entry.id   0d33892ad9e6e7e112c4b6dc1b649565
#
_cell.length_a   1.000
_cell.length_b   1.000
_cell.length_c   1.000
_cell.angle_alpha   90.00
_cell.angle_beta   90.00
_cell.angle_gamma   90.00
#
_symmetry.space_group_name_H-M   'P 1'
#
loop_
_entity.id
_entity.type
_entity.pdbx_description
1 polymer ?
#
loop_
_entity_poly.entity_id
_entity_poly.type
_entity_poly.pdbx_seq_one_letter_code
_entity_poly.pdbx_strand_id
1 'polypeptide(L)'
;MISSGGMSSSVLTATIVSIALELHNAGEGFAIAASLLAGRIASALLFTVGFAVHNLTEGFAIAGPFFTRSPVKVVDKSLVSLVAGLSLLAGLPVAPGALVYYLGVSSELFTATLLTIATASIIYAMLHINLSALAKLGGVSGPLFWISIFSGIALAYTTKTIILFSIS
;
A
#
# COMPACT_ATOMS: atom_id res chain seq x y z
N MET A 1 -21.52 -22.04 -12.14
CA MET A 1 -20.17 -22.56 -11.88
C MET A 1 -19.19 -21.43 -12.07
N ILE A 2 -18.67 -20.84 -11.00
CA ILE A 2 -17.55 -19.89 -11.06
C ILE A 2 -16.32 -20.76 -11.31
N SER A 3 -15.59 -20.53 -12.40
CA SER A 3 -14.41 -21.32 -12.69
C SER A 3 -13.41 -21.16 -11.54
N SER A 4 -13.05 -22.26 -10.91
CA SER A 4 -12.10 -22.31 -9.80
C SER A 4 -10.76 -21.60 -10.09
N GLY A 5 -10.41 -21.47 -11.36
CA GLY A 5 -9.20 -20.75 -11.80
C GLY A 5 -9.22 -19.23 -11.60
N GLY A 6 -10.39 -18.58 -11.69
CA GLY A 6 -10.47 -17.12 -11.52
C GLY A 6 -10.33 -16.66 -10.06
N MET A 7 -10.90 -17.40 -9.13
CA MET A 7 -10.80 -17.14 -7.69
C MET A 7 -9.35 -17.36 -7.20
N SER A 8 -8.74 -18.47 -7.57
CA SER A 8 -7.33 -18.78 -7.23
C SER A 8 -6.37 -17.71 -7.72
N SER A 9 -6.55 -17.19 -8.94
CA SER A 9 -5.72 -16.13 -9.49
C SER A 9 -5.90 -14.77 -8.79
N SER A 10 -7.10 -14.44 -8.32
CA SER A 10 -7.36 -13.22 -7.55
C SER A 10 -6.75 -13.30 -6.16
N VAL A 11 -6.88 -14.45 -5.48
CA VAL A 11 -6.24 -14.68 -4.19
C VAL A 11 -4.73 -14.56 -4.29
N LEU A 12 -4.12 -15.21 -5.29
CA LEU A 12 -2.67 -15.11 -5.52
C LEU A 12 -2.22 -13.66 -5.74
N THR A 13 -2.93 -12.91 -6.59
CA THR A 13 -2.61 -11.50 -6.83
C THR A 13 -2.73 -10.66 -5.56
N ALA A 14 -3.80 -10.80 -4.80
CA ALA A 14 -4.01 -10.09 -3.54
C ALA A 14 -2.93 -10.43 -2.51
N THR A 15 -2.55 -11.70 -2.40
CA THR A 15 -1.48 -12.16 -1.50
C THR A 15 -0.12 -11.56 -1.88
N ILE A 16 0.24 -11.58 -3.16
CA ILE A 16 1.48 -10.98 -3.65
C ILE A 16 1.52 -9.48 -3.34
N VAL A 17 0.41 -8.78 -3.59
CA VAL A 17 0.29 -7.35 -3.28
C VAL A 17 0.42 -7.12 -1.77
N SER A 18 -0.24 -7.91 -0.92
CA SER A 18 -0.14 -7.78 0.53
C SER A 18 1.29 -7.96 1.04
N ILE A 19 2.03 -8.96 0.54
CA ILE A 19 3.43 -9.18 0.92
C ILE A 19 4.33 -8.01 0.47
N ALA A 20 4.09 -7.46 -0.71
CA ALA A 20 4.84 -6.29 -1.17
C ALA A 20 4.56 -5.05 -0.30
N LEU A 21 3.30 -4.84 0.09
CA LEU A 21 2.89 -3.77 0.98
C LEU A 21 3.43 -3.97 2.41
N GLU A 22 3.51 -5.22 2.89
CA GLU A 22 4.15 -5.56 4.18
C GLU A 22 5.58 -5.02 4.27
N LEU A 23 6.39 -5.26 3.24
CA LEU A 23 7.77 -4.78 3.18
C LEU A 23 7.84 -3.25 3.09
N HIS A 24 6.90 -2.63 2.37
CA HIS A 24 6.78 -1.18 2.27
C HIS A 24 6.45 -0.56 3.63
N ASN A 25 5.44 -1.08 4.30
CA ASN A 25 4.92 -0.55 5.56
C ASN A 25 5.91 -0.72 6.73
N ALA A 26 6.78 -1.72 6.69
CA ALA A 26 7.90 -1.81 7.61
C ALA A 26 8.84 -0.60 7.48
N GLY A 27 9.11 -0.13 6.26
CA GLY A 27 9.87 1.10 6.00
C GLY A 27 9.17 2.36 6.50
N GLU A 28 7.85 2.44 6.40
CA GLU A 28 7.06 3.56 6.93
C GLU A 28 7.18 3.67 8.45
N GLY A 29 7.01 2.55 9.16
CA GLY A 29 7.18 2.50 10.60
C GLY A 29 8.57 2.93 11.05
N PHE A 30 9.59 2.48 10.34
CA PHE A 30 10.98 2.90 10.56
C PHE A 30 11.15 4.42 10.38
N ALA A 31 10.56 5.01 9.34
CA ALA A 31 10.64 6.45 9.06
C ALA A 31 9.94 7.29 10.14
N ILE A 32 8.80 6.84 10.68
CA ILE A 32 8.09 7.49 11.79
C ILE A 32 8.99 7.51 13.02
N ALA A 33 9.52 6.35 13.42
CA ALA A 33 10.38 6.22 14.60
C ALA A 33 11.66 7.05 14.46
N ALA A 34 12.28 7.05 13.29
CA ALA A 34 13.46 7.88 12.99
C ALA A 34 13.17 9.36 13.18
N SER A 35 12.01 9.84 12.73
CA SER A 35 11.60 11.24 12.89
C SER A 35 11.33 11.61 14.34
N LEU A 36 10.65 10.73 15.09
CA LEU A 36 10.36 10.95 16.52
C LEU A 36 11.64 11.03 17.35
N LEU A 37 12.56 10.06 17.21
CA LEU A 37 13.80 10.01 17.97
C LEU A 37 14.79 11.11 17.57
N ALA A 38 14.68 11.65 16.35
CA ALA A 38 15.41 12.84 15.92
C ALA A 38 14.78 14.15 16.44
N GLY A 39 13.74 14.11 17.27
CA GLY A 39 13.03 15.29 17.79
C GLY A 39 12.18 16.02 16.74
N ARG A 40 11.98 15.45 15.56
CA ARG A 40 11.22 16.06 14.46
C ARG A 40 9.73 15.71 14.57
N ILE A 41 9.08 16.19 15.63
CA ILE A 41 7.69 15.81 15.96
C ILE A 41 6.72 16.15 14.82
N ALA A 42 6.83 17.33 14.21
CA ALA A 42 5.99 17.73 13.09
C ALA A 42 6.13 16.77 11.88
N SER A 43 7.36 16.34 11.57
CA SER A 43 7.60 15.36 10.51
C SER A 43 7.03 13.97 10.86
N ALA A 44 7.16 13.54 12.10
CA ALA A 44 6.60 12.27 12.57
C ALA A 44 5.07 12.25 12.48
N LEU A 45 4.42 13.36 12.88
CA LEU A 45 2.96 13.51 12.73
C LEU A 45 2.53 13.52 11.26
N LEU A 46 3.26 14.25 10.41
CA LEU A 46 3.01 14.27 8.97
C LEU A 46 3.08 12.86 8.38
N PHE A 47 4.14 12.10 8.72
CA PHE A 47 4.27 10.71 8.26
C PHE A 47 3.15 9.84 8.80
N THR A 48 2.84 9.90 10.10
CA THR A 48 1.79 9.07 10.72
C THR A 48 0.44 9.31 10.06
N VAL A 49 0.02 10.57 9.90
CA VAL A 49 -1.27 10.88 9.26
C VAL A 49 -1.24 10.58 7.76
N GLY A 50 -0.14 10.93 7.09
CA GLY A 50 0.04 10.65 5.65
C GLY A 50 -0.03 9.17 5.34
N PHE A 51 0.68 8.35 6.13
CA PHE A 51 0.68 6.89 5.96
C PHE A 51 -0.67 6.28 6.34
N ALA A 52 -1.36 6.76 7.38
CA ALA A 52 -2.69 6.27 7.71
C ALA A 52 -3.69 6.46 6.54
N VAL A 53 -3.66 7.63 5.88
CA VAL A 53 -4.50 7.91 4.70
C VAL A 53 -4.05 7.07 3.49
N HIS A 54 -2.75 6.95 3.28
CA HIS A 54 -2.16 6.16 2.22
C HIS A 54 -2.50 4.67 2.36
N ASN A 55 -2.34 4.09 3.54
CA ASN A 55 -2.64 2.69 3.82
C ASN A 55 -4.12 2.35 3.66
N LEU A 56 -5.02 3.33 3.84
CA LEU A 56 -6.42 3.15 3.49
C LEU A 56 -6.60 2.87 1.99
N THR A 57 -5.83 3.56 1.13
CA THR A 57 -5.88 3.32 -0.32
C THR A 57 -5.21 2.00 -0.73
N GLU A 58 -4.23 1.52 0.01
CA GLU A 58 -3.61 0.20 -0.20
C GLU A 58 -4.60 -0.94 0.03
N GLY A 59 -5.54 -0.79 0.94
CA GLY A 59 -6.64 -1.73 1.12
C GLY A 59 -7.46 -1.96 -0.15
N PHE A 60 -7.66 -0.92 -0.97
CA PHE A 60 -8.30 -1.07 -2.28
C PHE A 60 -7.45 -1.86 -3.28
N ALA A 61 -6.12 -1.75 -3.19
CA ALA A 61 -5.21 -2.52 -4.03
C ALA A 61 -5.28 -4.02 -3.71
N ILE A 62 -5.44 -4.39 -2.44
CA ILE A 62 -5.63 -5.77 -1.99
C ILE A 62 -7.00 -6.30 -2.43
N ALA A 63 -8.05 -5.50 -2.30
CA ALA A 63 -9.42 -5.90 -2.65
C ALA A 63 -9.66 -5.93 -4.18
N GLY A 64 -9.01 -5.06 -4.94
CA GLY A 64 -9.22 -4.85 -6.37
C GLY A 64 -9.23 -6.11 -7.23
N PRO A 65 -8.30 -7.07 -7.08
CA PRO A 65 -8.27 -8.31 -7.86
C PRO A 65 -9.55 -9.13 -7.81
N PHE A 66 -10.30 -9.05 -6.71
CA PHE A 66 -11.57 -9.80 -6.57
C PHE A 66 -12.70 -9.17 -7.38
N PHE A 67 -12.72 -7.85 -7.52
CA PHE A 67 -13.75 -7.13 -8.26
C PHE A 67 -13.43 -7.03 -9.76
N THR A 68 -12.16 -7.09 -10.12
CA THR A 68 -11.76 -6.94 -11.53
C THR A 68 -11.84 -8.22 -12.34
N ARG A 69 -11.66 -9.39 -11.76
CA ARG A 69 -11.61 -10.68 -12.50
C ARG A 69 -12.94 -11.41 -12.56
N SER A 70 -13.83 -11.17 -11.62
CA SER A 70 -15.20 -11.70 -11.66
C SER A 70 -16.10 -10.65 -11.01
N PRO A 71 -17.22 -10.27 -11.63
CA PRO A 71 -18.19 -9.44 -10.95
C PRO A 71 -18.67 -10.21 -9.72
N VAL A 72 -18.20 -9.79 -8.55
CA VAL A 72 -18.65 -10.37 -7.28
C VAL A 72 -20.10 -9.96 -7.12
N LYS A 73 -21.01 -10.90 -7.41
CA LYS A 73 -22.45 -10.67 -7.27
C LYS A 73 -22.90 -10.54 -5.83
N VAL A 74 -22.13 -11.13 -4.92
CA VAL A 74 -22.39 -11.11 -3.47
C VAL A 74 -21.04 -11.06 -2.75
N VAL A 75 -20.85 -10.06 -1.90
CA VAL A 75 -19.72 -10.00 -0.96
C VAL A 75 -20.09 -10.88 0.23
N ASP A 76 -19.49 -12.04 0.32
CA ASP A 76 -19.72 -12.97 1.42
C ASP A 76 -18.73 -12.72 2.59
N LYS A 77 -19.03 -13.31 3.75
CA LYS A 77 -18.19 -13.18 4.94
C LYS A 77 -16.78 -13.74 4.75
N SER A 78 -16.63 -14.76 3.89
CA SER A 78 -15.34 -15.39 3.60
C SER A 78 -14.43 -14.43 2.85
N LEU A 79 -14.94 -13.74 1.83
CA LEU A 79 -14.19 -12.73 1.10
C LEU A 79 -13.81 -11.55 1.99
N VAL A 80 -14.73 -11.07 2.81
CA VAL A 80 -14.45 -9.98 3.78
C VAL A 80 -13.35 -10.40 4.75
N SER A 81 -13.43 -11.61 5.31
CA SER A 81 -12.42 -12.13 6.23
C SER A 81 -11.05 -12.29 5.56
N LEU A 82 -11.02 -12.77 4.32
CA LEU A 82 -9.78 -12.91 3.55
C LEU A 82 -9.13 -11.55 3.28
N VAL A 83 -9.91 -10.58 2.78
CA VAL A 83 -9.39 -9.23 2.50
C VAL A 83 -8.94 -8.55 3.79
N ALA A 84 -9.69 -8.67 4.88
CA ALA A 84 -9.30 -8.14 6.18
C ALA A 84 -8.00 -8.78 6.69
N GLY A 85 -7.86 -10.10 6.58
CA GLY A 85 -6.63 -10.82 6.95
C GLY A 85 -5.42 -10.38 6.14
N LEU A 86 -5.56 -10.21 4.83
CA LEU A 86 -4.50 -9.73 3.96
C LEU A 86 -4.16 -8.26 4.24
N SER A 87 -5.14 -7.42 4.56
CA SER A 87 -4.91 -6.02 4.93
C SER A 87 -4.21 -5.89 6.29
N LEU A 88 -4.55 -6.76 7.25
CA LEU A 88 -3.81 -6.84 8.52
C LEU A 88 -2.37 -7.29 8.30
N LEU A 89 -2.15 -8.32 7.48
CA LEU A 89 -0.80 -8.77 7.12
C LEU A 89 0.02 -7.61 6.54
N ALA A 90 -0.54 -6.84 5.63
CA ALA A 90 0.14 -5.69 5.02
C ALA A 90 0.44 -4.57 6.04
N GLY A 91 -0.50 -4.25 6.94
CA GLY A 91 -0.39 -3.11 7.85
C GLY A 91 0.40 -3.37 9.14
N LEU A 92 0.39 -4.59 9.65
CA LEU A 92 1.08 -4.96 10.90
C LEU A 92 2.57 -4.61 10.95
N PRO A 93 3.35 -4.71 9.85
CA PRO A 93 4.79 -4.46 9.86
C PRO A 93 5.22 -3.02 10.15
N VAL A 94 4.31 -2.06 10.15
CA VAL A 94 4.59 -0.70 10.64
C VAL A 94 5.14 -0.73 12.07
N ALA A 95 4.56 -1.55 12.96
CA ALA A 95 5.00 -1.63 14.34
C ALA A 95 6.40 -2.25 14.51
N PRO A 96 6.73 -3.43 13.96
CA PRO A 96 8.10 -3.93 14.01
C PRO A 96 9.10 -3.04 13.26
N GLY A 97 8.73 -2.38 12.17
CA GLY A 97 9.59 -1.40 11.50
C GLY A 97 9.99 -0.25 12.41
N ALA A 98 9.04 0.30 13.16
CA ALA A 98 9.31 1.32 14.18
C ALA A 98 10.17 0.79 15.33
N LEU A 99 9.89 -0.44 15.80
CA LEU A 99 10.61 -1.08 16.89
C LEU A 99 12.08 -1.30 16.55
N VAL A 100 12.38 -1.73 15.32
CA VAL A 100 13.76 -1.95 14.84
C VAL A 100 14.60 -0.67 14.99
N TYR A 101 14.06 0.48 14.60
CA TYR A 101 14.74 1.75 14.79
C TYR A 101 14.88 2.12 16.27
N TYR A 102 13.83 1.93 17.06
CA TYR A 102 13.82 2.22 18.49
C TYR A 102 14.86 1.39 19.26
N LEU A 103 15.11 0.16 18.84
CA LEU A 103 16.14 -0.73 19.42
C LEU A 103 17.58 -0.37 18.99
N GLY A 104 17.76 0.72 18.25
CA GLY A 104 19.08 1.22 17.86
C GLY A 104 19.66 0.62 16.59
N VAL A 105 18.88 -0.15 15.84
CA VAL A 105 19.30 -0.68 14.54
C VAL A 105 19.11 0.41 13.48
N SER A 106 20.02 1.38 13.43
CA SER A 106 19.90 2.59 12.64
C SER A 106 21.18 2.98 11.89
N SER A 107 22.05 2.01 11.54
CA SER A 107 23.21 2.31 10.71
C SER A 107 22.78 2.84 9.35
N GLU A 108 23.58 3.72 8.76
CA GLU A 108 23.27 4.32 7.44
C GLU A 108 23.03 3.25 6.36
N LEU A 109 23.87 2.21 6.35
CA LEU A 109 23.72 1.09 5.40
C LEU A 109 22.40 0.34 5.61
N PHE A 110 22.04 0.04 6.87
CA PHE A 110 20.79 -0.65 7.19
C PHE A 110 19.58 0.21 6.76
N THR A 111 19.60 1.50 7.12
CA THR A 111 18.55 2.46 6.76
C THR A 111 18.38 2.55 5.26
N ALA A 112 19.47 2.75 4.52
CA ALA A 112 19.43 2.83 3.07
C ALA A 112 18.90 1.53 2.43
N THR A 113 19.31 0.38 2.94
CA THR A 113 18.85 -0.92 2.46
C THR A 113 17.36 -1.12 2.71
N LEU A 114 16.89 -0.86 3.92
CA LEU A 114 15.47 -1.01 4.30
C LEU A 114 14.58 -0.09 3.46
N LEU A 115 14.94 1.19 3.33
CA LEU A 115 14.17 2.14 2.52
C LEU A 115 14.21 1.80 1.02
N THR A 116 15.31 1.24 0.53
CA THR A 116 15.40 0.75 -0.85
C THR A 116 14.47 -0.44 -1.07
N ILE A 117 14.45 -1.40 -0.15
CA ILE A 117 13.52 -2.55 -0.21
C ILE A 117 12.06 -2.07 -0.15
N ALA A 118 11.74 -1.16 0.78
CA ALA A 118 10.40 -0.60 0.91
C ALA A 118 9.95 0.13 -0.36
N THR A 119 10.84 0.90 -0.99
CA THR A 119 10.55 1.58 -2.27
C THR A 119 10.39 0.59 -3.42
N ALA A 120 11.26 -0.40 -3.51
CA ALA A 120 11.18 -1.41 -4.56
C ALA A 120 9.90 -2.25 -4.44
N SER A 121 9.47 -2.58 -3.24
CA SER A 121 8.27 -3.38 -2.98
C SER A 121 6.99 -2.65 -3.39
N ILE A 122 6.87 -1.33 -3.11
CA ILE A 122 5.70 -0.56 -3.56
C ILE A 122 5.68 -0.40 -5.08
N ILE A 123 6.83 -0.20 -5.73
CA ILE A 123 6.92 -0.16 -7.18
C ILE A 123 6.47 -1.50 -7.78
N TYR A 124 6.92 -2.61 -7.19
CA TYR A 124 6.49 -3.95 -7.61
C TYR A 124 4.98 -4.15 -7.48
N ALA A 125 4.39 -3.80 -6.32
CA ALA A 125 2.94 -3.87 -6.11
C ALA A 125 2.18 -3.04 -7.13
N MET A 126 2.61 -1.81 -7.36
CA MET A 126 2.02 -0.88 -8.32
C MET A 126 2.06 -1.44 -9.76
N LEU A 127 3.20 -1.97 -10.20
CA LEU A 127 3.34 -2.59 -11.52
C LEU A 127 2.43 -3.81 -11.64
N HIS A 128 2.38 -4.66 -10.62
CA HIS A 128 1.58 -5.88 -10.63
C HIS A 128 0.07 -5.58 -10.72
N ILE A 129 -0.41 -4.57 -9.99
CA ILE A 129 -1.81 -4.12 -10.04
C ILE A 129 -2.13 -3.50 -11.41
N ASN A 130 -1.28 -2.58 -11.89
CA ASN A 130 -1.51 -1.89 -13.15
C ASN A 130 -1.52 -2.85 -14.34
N LEU A 131 -0.59 -3.80 -14.39
CA LEU A 131 -0.58 -4.83 -15.45
C LEU A 131 -1.86 -5.69 -15.40
N SER A 132 -2.37 -5.98 -14.21
CA SER A 132 -3.62 -6.74 -14.04
C SER A 132 -4.86 -5.95 -14.49
N ALA A 133 -4.84 -4.63 -14.33
CA ALA A 133 -5.94 -3.72 -14.66
C ALA A 133 -5.89 -3.24 -16.12
N LEU A 134 -4.71 -3.20 -16.73
CA LEU A 134 -4.43 -2.54 -18.00
C LEU A 134 -5.40 -2.95 -19.11
N ALA A 135 -5.61 -4.25 -19.29
CA ALA A 135 -6.51 -4.78 -20.33
C ALA A 135 -7.97 -4.33 -20.12
N LYS A 136 -8.39 -4.11 -18.88
CA LYS A 136 -9.76 -3.70 -18.54
C LYS A 136 -9.97 -2.19 -18.67
N LEU A 137 -8.90 -1.42 -18.53
CA LEU A 137 -8.94 0.04 -18.69
C LEU A 137 -8.73 0.50 -20.13
N GLY A 138 -8.71 -0.43 -21.09
CA GLY A 138 -8.52 -0.14 -22.52
C GLY A 138 -7.04 -0.01 -22.92
N GLY A 139 -6.14 -0.62 -22.16
CA GLY A 139 -4.70 -0.51 -22.38
C GLY A 139 -4.16 0.88 -22.06
N VAL A 140 -2.89 1.09 -22.37
CA VAL A 140 -2.22 2.41 -22.20
C VAL A 140 -2.81 3.49 -23.12
N SER A 141 -3.54 3.13 -24.16
CA SER A 141 -4.23 4.05 -25.06
C SER A 141 -5.63 4.41 -24.55
N GLY A 142 -6.13 3.72 -23.53
CA GLY A 142 -7.47 3.95 -22.99
C GLY A 142 -7.53 5.19 -22.10
N PRO A 143 -8.54 6.07 -22.25
CA PRO A 143 -8.66 7.27 -21.41
C PRO A 143 -8.85 6.94 -19.93
N LEU A 144 -9.53 5.84 -19.59
CA LEU A 144 -9.74 5.40 -18.21
C LEU A 144 -8.44 5.08 -17.50
N PHE A 145 -7.43 4.54 -18.20
CA PHE A 145 -6.12 4.28 -17.63
C PHE A 145 -5.47 5.59 -17.14
N TRP A 146 -5.42 6.60 -17.98
CA TRP A 146 -4.82 7.89 -17.64
C TRP A 146 -5.62 8.68 -16.62
N ILE A 147 -6.96 8.66 -16.69
CA ILE A 147 -7.82 9.26 -15.68
C ILE A 147 -7.55 8.66 -14.31
N SER A 148 -7.41 7.34 -14.21
CA SER A 148 -7.11 6.66 -12.94
C SER A 148 -5.76 7.08 -12.36
N ILE A 149 -4.71 7.14 -13.20
CA ILE A 149 -3.37 7.57 -12.78
C ILE A 149 -3.38 9.02 -12.30
N PHE A 150 -3.91 9.93 -13.10
CA PHE A 150 -3.94 11.36 -12.75
C PHE A 150 -4.81 11.64 -11.52
N SER A 151 -5.93 10.93 -11.36
CA SER A 151 -6.78 11.04 -10.17
C SER A 151 -6.05 10.59 -8.92
N GLY A 152 -5.31 9.48 -8.98
CA GLY A 152 -4.50 8.99 -7.89
C GLY A 152 -3.39 9.97 -7.48
N ILE A 153 -2.66 10.51 -8.46
CA ILE A 153 -1.62 11.53 -8.23
C ILE A 153 -2.23 12.80 -7.62
N ALA A 154 -3.34 13.28 -8.15
CA ALA A 154 -4.03 14.47 -7.65
C ALA A 154 -4.51 14.28 -6.21
N LEU A 155 -5.08 13.11 -5.89
CA LEU A 155 -5.51 12.78 -4.54
C LEU A 155 -4.33 12.75 -3.56
N ALA A 156 -3.24 12.07 -3.91
CA ALA A 156 -2.05 11.99 -3.07
C ALA A 156 -1.43 13.38 -2.83
N TYR A 157 -1.33 14.20 -3.87
CA TYR A 157 -0.80 15.56 -3.76
C TYR A 157 -1.68 16.46 -2.90
N THR A 158 -3.01 16.39 -3.08
CA THR A 158 -3.98 17.16 -2.32
C THR A 158 -3.92 16.78 -0.83
N THR A 159 -3.91 15.48 -0.53
CA THR A 159 -3.79 14.97 0.84
C THR A 159 -2.52 15.48 1.51
N LYS A 160 -1.36 15.34 0.84
CA LYS A 160 -0.08 15.85 1.33
C LYS A 160 -0.14 17.35 1.63
N THR A 161 -0.73 18.12 0.72
CA THR A 161 -0.82 19.59 0.85
C THR A 161 -1.70 19.97 2.04
N ILE A 162 -2.88 19.35 2.20
CA ILE A 162 -3.77 19.60 3.34
C ILE A 162 -3.05 19.30 4.67
N ILE A 163 -2.35 18.16 4.76
CA ILE A 163 -1.64 17.79 5.98
C ILE A 163 -0.53 18.80 6.29
N LEU A 164 0.25 19.23 5.31
CA LEU A 164 1.30 20.23 5.50
C LEU A 164 0.74 21.56 6.04
N PHE A 165 -0.38 22.04 5.48
CA PHE A 165 -1.02 23.27 5.97
C PHE A 165 -1.68 23.13 7.34
N SER A 166 -2.04 21.90 7.75
CA SER A 166 -2.65 21.65 9.06
C SER A 166 -1.64 21.58 10.21
N ILE A 167 -0.35 21.45 9.90
CA ILE A 167 0.75 21.29 10.87
C ILE A 167 1.65 22.54 10.93
N SER A 168 1.51 23.45 9.96
CA SER A 168 2.19 24.76 9.93
C SER A 168 1.46 25.79 10.79
#